data_81d2e2989672c293e040dc0700a13cb9
#
_entry.id   81d2e2989672c293e040dc0700a13cb9
#
_cell.length_a   1.000
_cell.length_b   1.000
_cell.length_c   1.000
_cell.angle_alpha   90.00
_cell.angle_beta   90.00
_cell.angle_gamma   90.00
#
_symmetry.space_group_name_H-M   'P 1'
#
loop_
_entity.id
_entity.type
_entity.pdbx_description
1 polymer ?
#
loop_
_entity_poly.entity_id
_entity_poly.type
_entity_poly.pdbx_seq_one_letter_code
_entity_poly.pdbx_strand_id
1 'polypeptide(L)'
;MEEIYHRKRAVPLEHAEREMLNGRLVVEKNGRMTDIFFRFVQFALGAYEGKEFLDGSALRDFNWSAFCEFAKKQTLMGVVFDGVQRLKKDVAPPLPLLMSWFGMSQKIGQRNHVLNEATVAIYRRVVAAGYPCCILKGQG
;
A
#
# COMPACT_ATOMS: atom_id res chain seq x y z
N MET A 1 44.28 24.32 -38.87
CA MET A 1 42.90 24.10 -38.45
C MET A 1 42.74 22.60 -38.24
N GLU A 2 43.08 22.12 -37.02
CA GLU A 2 43.04 20.69 -36.67
C GLU A 2 41.76 20.42 -35.87
N GLU A 3 40.93 19.56 -36.42
CA GLU A 3 39.74 19.04 -35.79
C GLU A 3 40.13 18.11 -34.64
N ILE A 4 39.77 18.49 -33.41
CA ILE A 4 39.90 17.64 -32.23
C ILE A 4 38.70 16.68 -32.20
N TYR A 5 38.94 15.49 -32.74
CA TYR A 5 37.99 14.36 -32.62
C TYR A 5 38.04 13.81 -31.19
N HIS A 6 37.09 14.19 -30.37
CA HIS A 6 36.88 13.55 -29.06
C HIS A 6 36.44 12.09 -29.26
N ARG A 7 37.41 11.20 -29.12
CA ARG A 7 37.23 9.75 -29.04
C ARG A 7 36.39 9.43 -27.77
N LYS A 8 35.07 9.26 -27.92
CA LYS A 8 34.26 8.66 -26.87
C LYS A 8 34.80 7.26 -26.61
N ARG A 9 35.32 7.02 -25.39
CA ARG A 9 35.73 5.68 -24.96
C ARG A 9 34.49 4.82 -24.98
N ALA A 10 34.51 3.78 -25.80
CA ALA A 10 33.48 2.74 -25.78
C ALA A 10 33.47 2.07 -24.39
N VAL A 11 32.35 2.07 -23.74
CA VAL A 11 32.12 1.33 -22.48
C VAL A 11 32.25 -0.15 -22.81
N PRO A 12 33.04 -0.95 -22.06
CA PRO A 12 33.17 -2.38 -22.31
C PRO A 12 31.79 -3.05 -22.29
N LEU A 13 31.50 -3.88 -23.27
CA LEU A 13 30.24 -4.61 -23.45
C LEU A 13 29.80 -5.37 -22.17
N GLU A 14 30.76 -5.94 -21.42
CA GLU A 14 30.50 -6.60 -20.14
C GLU A 14 29.88 -5.69 -19.06
N HIS A 15 30.19 -4.40 -19.10
CA HIS A 15 29.66 -3.45 -18.13
C HIS A 15 28.20 -3.08 -18.47
N ALA A 16 27.91 -2.91 -19.77
CA ALA A 16 26.57 -2.63 -20.26
C ALA A 16 25.63 -3.84 -20.05
N GLU A 17 26.13 -5.06 -20.23
CA GLU A 17 25.36 -6.28 -19.95
C GLU A 17 25.09 -6.45 -18.45
N ARG A 18 26.04 -6.14 -17.58
CA ARG A 18 25.85 -6.16 -16.11
C ARG A 18 24.83 -5.12 -15.63
N GLU A 19 24.85 -3.93 -16.20
CA GLU A 19 23.86 -2.89 -15.87
C GLU A 19 22.44 -3.28 -16.34
N MET A 20 22.32 -3.87 -17.52
CA MET A 20 21.04 -4.38 -18.02
C MET A 20 20.52 -5.54 -17.18
N LEU A 21 21.37 -6.48 -16.77
CA LEU A 21 21.02 -7.58 -15.89
C LEU A 21 20.62 -7.08 -14.51
N ASN A 22 21.35 -6.12 -13.93
CA ASN A 22 21.00 -5.52 -12.65
C ASN A 22 19.68 -4.75 -12.72
N GLY A 23 19.44 -3.99 -13.79
CA GLY A 23 18.19 -3.30 -14.04
C GLY A 23 17.00 -4.27 -14.14
N ARG A 24 17.16 -5.36 -14.88
CA ARG A 24 16.14 -6.40 -15.01
C ARG A 24 15.84 -7.11 -13.69
N LEU A 25 16.86 -7.43 -12.89
CA LEU A 25 16.69 -8.02 -11.56
C LEU A 25 16.00 -7.09 -10.57
N VAL A 26 16.27 -5.78 -10.64
CA VAL A 26 15.59 -4.77 -9.81
C VAL A 26 14.13 -4.65 -10.21
N VAL A 27 13.82 -4.63 -11.49
CA VAL A 27 12.43 -4.57 -12.01
C VAL A 27 11.67 -5.83 -11.63
N GLU A 28 12.26 -7.02 -11.76
CA GLU A 28 11.62 -8.28 -11.37
C GLU A 28 11.37 -8.37 -9.86
N LYS A 29 12.31 -7.94 -9.02
CA LYS A 29 12.12 -7.88 -7.57
C LYS A 29 11.03 -6.90 -7.17
N ASN A 30 11.01 -5.71 -7.77
CA ASN A 30 9.99 -4.69 -7.52
C ASN A 30 8.61 -5.17 -8.00
N GLY A 31 8.53 -5.85 -9.15
CA GLY A 31 7.30 -6.42 -9.67
C GLY A 31 6.71 -7.47 -8.73
N ARG A 32 7.50 -8.43 -8.25
CA ARG A 32 7.06 -9.44 -7.27
C ARG A 32 6.66 -8.85 -5.93
N MET A 33 7.38 -7.85 -5.45
CA MET A 33 7.06 -7.17 -4.20
C MET A 33 5.74 -6.41 -4.30
N THR A 34 5.49 -5.75 -5.42
CA THR A 34 4.22 -5.05 -5.67
C THR A 34 3.06 -6.05 -5.77
N ASP A 35 3.25 -7.19 -6.43
CA ASP A 35 2.24 -8.24 -6.53
C ASP A 35 1.83 -8.76 -5.15
N ILE A 36 2.79 -9.08 -4.27
CA ILE A 36 2.47 -9.58 -2.92
C ILE A 36 1.77 -8.52 -2.06
N PHE A 37 2.08 -7.22 -2.28
CA PHE A 37 1.40 -6.13 -1.59
C PHE A 37 -0.06 -6.02 -2.01
N PHE A 38 -0.36 -6.09 -3.31
CA PHE A 38 -1.74 -6.10 -3.80
C PHE A 38 -2.51 -7.32 -3.34
N ARG A 39 -1.90 -8.48 -3.32
CA ARG A 39 -2.52 -9.68 -2.76
C ARG A 39 -2.86 -9.51 -1.29
N PHE A 40 -1.97 -8.88 -0.50
CA PHE A 40 -2.28 -8.58 0.90
C PHE A 40 -3.48 -7.64 1.03
N VAL A 41 -3.58 -6.63 0.17
CA VAL A 41 -4.75 -5.74 0.14
C VAL A 41 -6.02 -6.52 -0.20
N GLN A 42 -6.00 -7.41 -1.16
CA GLN A 42 -7.14 -8.29 -1.50
C GLN A 42 -7.54 -9.16 -0.31
N PHE A 43 -6.56 -9.73 0.41
CA PHE A 43 -6.82 -10.45 1.66
C PHE A 43 -7.47 -9.54 2.72
N ALA A 44 -6.96 -8.33 2.90
CA ALA A 44 -7.50 -7.36 3.84
C ALA A 44 -8.95 -6.98 3.50
N LEU A 45 -9.31 -6.95 2.23
CA LEU A 45 -10.67 -6.73 1.74
C LEU A 45 -11.59 -7.97 1.79
N GLY A 46 -11.07 -9.12 2.24
CA GLY A 46 -11.86 -10.36 2.32
C GLY A 46 -12.00 -11.12 1.01
N ALA A 47 -11.22 -10.78 -0.03
CA ALA A 47 -11.29 -11.47 -1.32
C ALA A 47 -10.79 -12.93 -1.27
N TYR A 48 -10.05 -13.29 -0.23
CA TYR A 48 -9.58 -14.64 0.00
C TYR A 48 -10.11 -15.14 1.33
N GLU A 49 -11.00 -16.12 1.29
CA GLU A 49 -11.40 -16.87 2.47
C GLU A 49 -10.26 -17.85 2.82
N GLY A 50 -9.44 -17.49 3.78
CA GLY A 50 -8.60 -18.42 4.54
C GLY A 50 -7.25 -18.80 3.90
N LYS A 51 -6.80 -19.84 4.22
CA LYS A 51 -5.57 -20.57 4.43
C LYS A 51 -4.51 -20.61 3.30
N GLU A 52 -4.85 -20.36 2.05
CA GLU A 52 -3.94 -20.59 0.92
C GLU A 52 -3.03 -19.41 0.56
N PHE A 53 -3.41 -18.20 0.92
CA PHE A 53 -2.64 -17.00 0.56
C PHE A 53 -1.55 -16.67 1.59
N LEU A 54 -1.76 -17.06 2.83
CA LEU A 54 -0.90 -16.75 3.98
C LEU A 54 -0.30 -18.05 4.57
N ASP A 55 0.15 -18.97 3.73
CA ASP A 55 1.06 -19.96 4.25
C ASP A 55 2.28 -19.20 4.78
N GLY A 56 2.74 -19.52 5.99
CA GLY A 56 3.77 -18.75 6.68
C GLY A 56 5.08 -18.57 5.87
N SER A 57 5.22 -19.19 4.71
CA SER A 57 6.35 -19.06 3.81
C SER A 57 6.33 -17.73 3.07
N ALA A 58 5.19 -17.28 2.57
CA ALA A 58 5.06 -16.04 1.80
C ALA A 58 5.28 -14.77 2.65
N LEU A 59 5.02 -14.84 3.96
CA LEU A 59 5.16 -13.72 4.88
C LEU A 59 6.47 -13.72 5.69
N ARG A 60 7.27 -14.79 5.63
CA ARG A 60 8.56 -14.84 6.35
C ARG A 60 9.54 -13.77 5.90
N ASP A 61 9.58 -13.52 4.59
CA ASP A 61 10.45 -12.52 3.97
C ASP A 61 9.70 -11.24 3.59
N PHE A 62 8.51 -11.04 4.18
CA PHE A 62 7.66 -9.91 3.85
C PHE A 62 8.24 -8.60 4.41
N ASN A 63 8.49 -7.63 3.53
CA ASN A 63 9.02 -6.35 3.93
C ASN A 63 7.92 -5.44 4.48
N TRP A 64 7.61 -5.61 5.76
CA TRP A 64 6.58 -4.86 6.47
C TRP A 64 6.78 -3.34 6.43
N SER A 65 8.04 -2.87 6.48
CA SER A 65 8.34 -1.44 6.42
C SER A 65 8.02 -0.85 5.04
N ALA A 66 8.45 -1.53 3.97
CA ALA A 66 8.13 -1.12 2.60
C ALA A 66 6.62 -1.19 2.33
N PHE A 67 5.94 -2.20 2.86
CA PHE A 67 4.49 -2.33 2.76
C PHE A 67 3.75 -1.21 3.50
N CYS A 68 4.23 -0.79 4.67
CA CYS A 68 3.70 0.35 5.40
C CYS A 68 3.76 1.64 4.56
N GLU A 69 4.90 1.91 3.94
CA GLU A 69 5.08 3.07 3.07
C GLU A 69 4.19 3.00 1.81
N PHE A 70 4.05 1.81 1.23
CA PHE A 70 3.10 1.57 0.14
C PHE A 70 1.66 1.88 0.59
N ALA A 71 1.21 1.32 1.71
CA ALA A 71 -0.14 1.52 2.24
C ALA A 71 -0.42 3.00 2.57
N LYS A 72 0.56 3.74 3.10
CA LYS A 72 0.45 5.20 3.31
C LYS A 72 0.25 5.95 2.00
N LYS A 73 1.08 5.67 0.98
CA LYS A 73 1.01 6.32 -0.33
C LYS A 73 -0.31 6.05 -1.04
N GLN A 74 -0.88 4.86 -0.85
CA GLN A 74 -2.15 4.46 -1.45
C GLN A 74 -3.37 4.79 -0.58
N THR A 75 -3.18 5.45 0.58
CA THR A 75 -4.26 5.75 1.54
C THR A 75 -5.03 4.52 2.06
N LEU A 76 -4.37 3.35 2.08
CA LEU A 76 -4.95 2.06 2.45
C LEU A 76 -4.69 1.65 3.90
N MET A 77 -4.15 2.53 4.74
CA MET A 77 -3.68 2.18 6.09
C MET A 77 -4.76 1.53 6.97
N GLY A 78 -5.99 2.02 6.92
CA GLY A 78 -7.10 1.43 7.69
C GLY A 78 -7.42 0.02 7.22
N VAL A 79 -7.62 -0.16 5.90
CA VAL A 79 -7.95 -1.45 5.28
C VAL A 79 -6.86 -2.50 5.56
N VAL A 80 -5.60 -2.11 5.36
CA VAL A 80 -4.45 -3.02 5.56
C VAL A 80 -4.30 -3.42 7.01
N PHE A 81 -4.59 -2.51 7.94
CA PHE A 81 -4.53 -2.80 9.37
C PHE A 81 -5.55 -3.86 9.79
N ASP A 82 -6.76 -3.83 9.24
CA ASP A 82 -7.76 -4.89 9.46
C ASP A 82 -7.25 -6.26 8.98
N GLY A 83 -6.53 -6.29 7.86
CA GLY A 83 -5.85 -7.50 7.41
C GLY A 83 -4.76 -7.97 8.39
N VAL A 84 -3.94 -7.04 8.88
CA VAL A 84 -2.86 -7.35 9.85
C VAL A 84 -3.43 -7.94 11.16
N GLN A 85 -4.55 -7.45 11.65
CA GLN A 85 -5.20 -7.96 12.86
C GLN A 85 -5.66 -9.42 12.74
N ARG A 86 -5.91 -9.89 11.51
CA ARG A 86 -6.30 -11.29 11.24
C ARG A 86 -5.14 -12.25 11.09
N LEU A 87 -3.90 -11.73 11.10
CA LEU A 87 -2.70 -12.57 10.99
C LEU A 87 -2.43 -13.32 12.29
N LYS A 88 -1.78 -14.48 12.16
CA LYS A 88 -1.19 -15.17 13.28
C LYS A 88 0.03 -14.39 13.79
N LYS A 89 0.32 -14.53 15.09
CA LYS A 89 1.43 -13.80 15.76
C LYS A 89 2.81 -14.08 15.17
N ASP A 90 3.03 -15.26 14.65
CA ASP A 90 4.30 -15.71 14.05
C ASP A 90 4.63 -15.06 12.71
N VAL A 91 3.63 -14.51 12.02
CA VAL A 91 3.78 -13.83 10.73
C VAL A 91 3.39 -12.35 10.78
N ALA A 92 3.05 -11.85 11.96
CA ALA A 92 2.67 -10.45 12.15
C ALA A 92 3.87 -9.50 12.02
N PRO A 93 3.65 -8.20 11.70
CA PRO A 93 4.71 -7.21 11.67
C PRO A 93 5.38 -7.05 13.05
N PRO A 94 6.64 -6.57 13.08
CA PRO A 94 7.33 -6.25 14.33
C PRO A 94 6.50 -5.34 15.22
N LEU A 95 6.51 -5.59 16.54
CA LEU A 95 5.67 -4.87 17.49
C LEU A 95 5.73 -3.34 17.39
N PRO A 96 6.90 -2.69 17.25
CA PRO A 96 6.97 -1.23 17.10
C PRO A 96 6.20 -0.71 15.89
N LEU A 97 6.28 -1.44 14.77
CA LEU A 97 5.57 -1.09 13.54
C LEU A 97 4.05 -1.32 13.71
N LEU A 98 3.66 -2.42 14.33
CA LEU A 98 2.28 -2.74 14.65
C LEU A 98 1.63 -1.66 15.53
N MET A 99 2.31 -1.19 16.55
CA MET A 99 1.84 -0.13 17.44
C MET A 99 1.70 1.21 16.69
N SER A 100 2.64 1.53 15.81
CA SER A 100 2.55 2.71 14.95
C SER A 100 1.32 2.63 14.02
N TRP A 101 1.08 1.48 13.42
CA TRP A 101 -0.09 1.23 12.56
C TRP A 101 -1.40 1.33 13.33
N PHE A 102 -1.46 0.75 14.51
CA PHE A 102 -2.61 0.88 15.41
C PHE A 102 -2.94 2.36 15.66
N GLY A 103 -1.94 3.17 16.07
CA GLY A 103 -2.15 4.60 16.31
C GLY A 103 -2.65 5.37 15.07
N MET A 104 -2.15 5.04 13.87
CA MET A 104 -2.63 5.63 12.62
C MET A 104 -4.06 5.20 12.31
N SER A 105 -4.40 3.93 12.47
CA SER A 105 -5.74 3.39 12.25
C SER A 105 -6.76 4.03 13.18
N GLN A 106 -6.42 4.22 14.45
CA GLN A 106 -7.29 4.92 15.41
C GLN A 106 -7.57 6.37 15.00
N LYS A 107 -6.56 7.10 14.53
CA LYS A 107 -6.74 8.49 14.04
C LYS A 107 -7.64 8.53 12.80
N ILE A 108 -7.49 7.57 11.88
CA ILE A 108 -8.36 7.44 10.70
C ILE A 108 -9.80 7.19 11.14
N GLY A 109 -10.03 6.24 12.05
CA GLY A 109 -11.37 5.94 12.59
C GLY A 109 -12.02 7.15 13.25
N GLN A 110 -11.29 7.87 14.11
CA GLN A 110 -11.79 9.10 14.75
C GLN A 110 -12.17 10.17 13.72
N ARG A 111 -11.31 10.41 12.71
CA ARG A 111 -11.62 11.36 11.65
C ARG A 111 -12.85 10.97 10.86
N ASN A 112 -12.97 9.70 10.48
CA ASN A 112 -14.13 9.19 9.76
C ASN A 112 -15.41 9.36 10.57
N HIS A 113 -15.37 9.09 11.88
CA HIS A 113 -16.52 9.30 12.77
C HIS A 113 -16.99 10.76 12.75
N VAL A 114 -16.07 11.72 12.93
CA VAL A 114 -16.40 13.16 12.89
C VAL A 114 -17.00 13.56 11.53
N LEU A 115 -16.41 13.06 10.43
CA LEU A 115 -16.91 13.33 9.08
C LEU A 115 -18.31 12.75 8.86
N ASN A 116 -18.56 11.52 9.34
CA ASN A 116 -19.85 10.88 9.25
C ASN A 116 -20.92 11.68 10.01
N GLU A 117 -20.64 12.10 11.24
CA GLU A 117 -21.59 12.90 12.03
C GLU A 117 -21.91 14.23 11.33
N ALA A 118 -20.89 14.93 10.82
CA ALA A 118 -21.09 16.17 10.08
C ALA A 118 -21.92 15.96 8.80
N THR A 119 -21.64 14.89 8.06
CA THR A 119 -22.38 14.50 6.86
C THR A 119 -23.85 14.21 7.16
N VAL A 120 -24.13 13.43 8.20
CA VAL A 120 -25.50 13.12 8.64
C VAL A 120 -26.23 14.38 9.08
N ALA A 121 -25.56 15.30 9.80
CA ALA A 121 -26.16 16.56 10.22
C ALA A 121 -26.55 17.45 9.04
N ILE A 122 -25.68 17.56 8.03
CA ILE A 122 -25.96 18.31 6.80
C ILE A 122 -27.13 17.67 6.03
N TYR A 123 -27.08 16.35 5.82
CA TYR A 123 -28.12 15.59 5.15
C TYR A 123 -29.50 15.85 5.77
N ARG A 124 -29.60 15.72 7.09
CA ARG A 124 -30.85 15.96 7.83
C ARG A 124 -31.40 17.37 7.66
N ARG A 125 -30.52 18.38 7.66
CA ARG A 125 -30.92 19.79 7.45
C ARG A 125 -31.49 20.02 6.05
N VAL A 126 -30.84 19.47 5.02
CA VAL A 126 -31.28 19.61 3.62
C VAL A 126 -32.63 18.93 3.41
N VAL A 127 -32.80 17.71 3.90
CA VAL A 127 -34.06 16.97 3.81
C VAL A 127 -35.19 17.67 4.60
N ALA A 128 -34.89 18.18 5.80
CA ALA A 128 -35.88 18.95 6.59
C ALA A 128 -36.32 20.26 5.92
N ALA A 129 -35.47 20.83 5.08
CA ALA A 129 -35.82 22.00 4.26
C ALA A 129 -36.65 21.64 3.00
N GLY A 130 -37.02 20.38 2.82
CA GLY A 130 -37.85 19.90 1.69
C GLY A 130 -37.08 19.58 0.41
N TYR A 131 -35.74 19.52 0.47
CA TYR A 131 -34.91 19.20 -0.69
C TYR A 131 -34.49 17.74 -0.66
N PRO A 132 -34.81 16.94 -1.71
CA PRO A 132 -34.25 15.59 -1.81
C PRO A 132 -32.74 15.69 -2.08
N CYS A 133 -31.95 14.94 -1.34
CA CYS A 133 -30.50 14.90 -1.52
C CYS A 133 -29.93 13.49 -1.29
N CYS A 134 -28.78 13.23 -1.86
CA CYS A 134 -28.01 12.00 -1.63
C CYS A 134 -26.53 12.33 -1.46
N ILE A 135 -25.83 11.44 -0.78
CA ILE A 135 -24.38 11.54 -0.61
C ILE A 135 -23.72 10.80 -1.78
N LEU A 136 -23.04 11.54 -2.67
CA LEU A 136 -22.47 10.97 -3.88
C LEU A 136 -21.05 10.45 -3.69
N LYS A 137 -20.31 10.96 -2.69
CA LYS A 137 -18.88 10.71 -2.60
C LYS A 137 -18.37 10.82 -1.14
N GLY A 138 -17.38 10.00 -0.86
CA GLY A 138 -16.64 10.06 0.40
C GLY A 138 -17.25 9.24 1.53
N GLN A 139 -18.54 9.35 1.79
CA GLN A 139 -19.26 8.73 2.90
C GLN A 139 -20.56 8.04 2.47
N GLY A 140 -20.74 7.87 1.17
CA GLY A 140 -21.90 7.14 0.61
C GLY A 140 -21.64 5.66 0.47
#